data_d2a7a162e6b659e2b31ac56b65f03d69
#
_entry.id   d2a7a162e6b659e2b31ac56b65f03d69
#
_cell.length_a   1.000
_cell.length_b   1.000
_cell.length_c   1.000
_cell.angle_alpha   90.00
_cell.angle_beta   90.00
_cell.angle_gamma   90.00
#
_symmetry.space_group_name_H-M   'P 1'
#
loop_
_entity.id
_entity.type
_entity.pdbx_description
1 polymer ?
#
loop_
_entity_poly.entity_id
_entity_poly.type
_entity_poly.pdbx_seq_one_letter_code
_entity_poly.pdbx_strand_id
1 'polypeptide(L)'
;MKFLLDANVLVAWGWKDHSDHAPVVRWIARERGRPGTSFLSSPIPGLGFVRVSVQRSAGQISVADAADVLAGMFAALGNRHEFLPDNQPAKGFPPWCRLAAQTTDAHLRQLADSHGAKLATLDHAIPGAFVVPVG
;
A
#
# COMPACT_ATOMS: atom_id res chain seq x y z
N MET A 1 12.99 9.54 1.98
CA MET A 1 11.70 9.56 1.25
C MET A 1 10.69 8.67 1.95
N LYS A 2 9.44 9.08 1.98
CA LYS A 2 8.35 8.32 2.59
C LYS A 2 7.43 7.77 1.52
N PHE A 3 7.06 6.49 1.64
CA PHE A 3 6.14 5.81 0.72
C PHE A 3 4.93 5.28 1.49
N LEU A 4 3.74 5.77 1.13
CA LEU A 4 2.49 5.16 1.58
C LEU A 4 2.19 3.97 0.66
N LEU A 5 2.09 2.77 1.22
CA LEU A 5 1.94 1.54 0.45
C LEU A 5 0.46 1.30 0.12
N ASP A 6 0.14 1.28 -1.18
CA ASP A 6 -1.19 0.92 -1.66
C ASP A 6 -1.48 -0.57 -1.43
N ALA A 7 -2.76 -0.93 -1.39
CA ALA A 7 -3.19 -2.31 -1.18
C ALA A 7 -2.56 -3.29 -2.19
N ASN A 8 -2.47 -2.90 -3.46
CA ASN A 8 -1.87 -3.78 -4.49
C ASN A 8 -0.39 -4.06 -4.23
N VAL A 9 0.35 -3.10 -3.67
CA VAL A 9 1.74 -3.32 -3.26
C VAL A 9 1.82 -4.27 -2.08
N LEU A 10 0.94 -4.12 -1.09
CA LEU A 10 0.89 -5.00 0.07
C LEU A 10 0.57 -6.44 -0.34
N VAL A 11 -0.39 -6.63 -1.24
CA VAL A 11 -0.76 -7.96 -1.73
C VAL A 11 0.40 -8.61 -2.47
N ALA A 12 1.05 -7.89 -3.38
CA ALA A 12 2.21 -8.41 -4.10
C ALA A 12 3.37 -8.77 -3.17
N TRP A 13 3.58 -7.96 -2.13
CA TRP A 13 4.62 -8.23 -1.13
C TRP A 13 4.29 -9.46 -0.28
N GLY A 14 3.04 -9.58 0.16
CA GLY A 14 2.64 -10.63 1.10
C GLY A 14 2.38 -12.00 0.46
N TRP A 15 2.10 -12.06 -0.84
CA TRP A 15 1.77 -13.31 -1.53
C TRP A 15 2.89 -13.73 -2.48
N LYS A 16 3.58 -14.82 -2.14
CA LYS A 16 4.74 -15.31 -2.92
C LYS A 16 4.38 -15.71 -4.34
N ASP A 17 3.15 -16.13 -4.59
CA ASP A 17 2.66 -16.53 -5.91
C ASP A 17 2.15 -15.37 -6.77
N HIS A 18 2.15 -14.15 -6.22
CA HIS A 18 1.76 -12.98 -7.00
C HIS A 18 2.79 -12.71 -8.10
N SER A 19 2.32 -12.36 -9.30
CA SER A 19 3.20 -12.12 -10.46
C SER A 19 4.24 -11.03 -10.21
N ASP A 20 3.92 -10.05 -9.38
CA ASP A 20 4.80 -8.92 -9.05
C ASP A 20 5.50 -9.07 -7.70
N HIS A 21 5.44 -10.25 -7.08
CA HIS A 21 6.04 -10.47 -5.76
C HIS A 21 7.55 -10.18 -5.77
N ALA A 22 8.30 -10.80 -6.66
CA ALA A 22 9.75 -10.66 -6.69
C ALA A 22 10.20 -9.21 -6.95
N PRO A 23 9.62 -8.47 -7.94
CA PRO A 23 9.97 -7.06 -8.13
C PRO A 23 9.64 -6.19 -6.93
N VAL A 24 8.50 -6.40 -6.28
CA VAL A 24 8.10 -5.61 -5.11
C VAL A 24 9.05 -5.87 -3.94
N VAL A 25 9.38 -7.14 -3.68
CA VAL A 25 10.33 -7.49 -2.62
C VAL A 25 11.69 -6.85 -2.87
N ARG A 26 12.18 -6.87 -4.12
CA ARG A 26 13.45 -6.22 -4.47
C ARG A 26 13.40 -4.71 -4.25
N TRP A 27 12.29 -4.09 -4.63
CA TRP A 27 12.12 -2.65 -4.44
C TRP A 27 12.13 -2.28 -2.95
N ILE A 28 11.37 -3.00 -2.12
CA ILE A 28 11.33 -2.76 -0.66
C ILE A 28 12.73 -2.93 -0.06
N ALA A 29 13.45 -3.99 -0.44
CA ALA A 29 14.79 -4.24 0.09
C ALA A 29 15.76 -3.11 -0.27
N ARG A 30 15.70 -2.63 -1.51
CA ARG A 30 16.55 -1.53 -1.98
C ARG A 30 16.23 -0.23 -1.26
N GLU A 31 14.95 0.12 -1.16
CA GLU A 31 14.55 1.37 -0.52
C GLU A 31 14.78 1.33 0.99
N ARG A 32 14.59 0.18 1.62
CA ARG A 32 14.88 -0.01 3.04
C ARG A 32 16.36 0.25 3.36
N GLY A 33 17.25 -0.04 2.43
CA GLY A 33 18.69 0.22 2.59
C GLY A 33 19.09 1.68 2.48
N ARG A 34 18.18 2.54 2.03
CA ARG A 34 18.49 3.97 1.87
C ARG A 34 18.23 4.74 3.16
N PRO A 35 19.20 5.57 3.61
CA PRO A 35 18.99 6.41 4.79
C PRO A 35 17.77 7.32 4.62
N GLY A 36 16.97 7.44 5.68
CA GLY A 36 15.81 8.34 5.68
C GLY A 36 14.56 7.81 4.98
N THR A 37 14.57 6.59 4.45
CA THR A 37 13.40 5.98 3.84
C THR A 37 12.48 5.40 4.92
N SER A 38 11.18 5.69 4.81
CA SER A 38 10.13 5.11 5.64
C SER A 38 9.01 4.56 4.76
N PHE A 39 8.40 3.47 5.24
CA PHE A 39 7.22 2.86 4.61
C PHE A 39 6.02 3.11 5.52
N LEU A 40 4.98 3.71 4.97
CA LEU A 40 3.80 4.12 5.72
C LEU A 40 2.65 3.16 5.40
N SER A 41 1.90 2.81 6.43
CA SER A 41 0.66 2.07 6.30
C SER A 41 -0.51 2.94 6.77
N SER A 42 -1.73 2.59 6.35
CA SER A 42 -2.94 3.25 6.82
C SER A 42 -4.12 2.29 6.75
N PRO A 43 -5.27 2.62 7.36
CA PRO A 43 -6.40 1.68 7.45
C PRO A 43 -6.91 1.16 6.11
N ILE A 44 -7.06 2.02 5.10
CA ILE A 44 -7.68 1.62 3.83
C ILE A 44 -6.84 0.59 3.08
N PRO A 45 -5.53 0.80 2.83
CA PRO A 45 -4.70 -0.23 2.22
C PRO A 45 -4.61 -1.51 3.06
N GLY A 46 -4.56 -1.38 4.39
CA GLY A 46 -4.54 -2.55 5.28
C GLY A 46 -5.79 -3.39 5.17
N LEU A 47 -6.96 -2.78 5.17
CA LEU A 47 -8.23 -3.47 4.95
C LEU A 47 -8.28 -4.11 3.56
N GLY A 48 -7.76 -3.43 2.55
CA GLY A 48 -7.65 -3.97 1.20
C GLY A 48 -6.81 -5.24 1.15
N PHE A 49 -5.67 -5.27 1.83
CA PHE A 49 -4.83 -6.48 1.94
C PHE A 49 -5.60 -7.64 2.57
N VAL A 50 -6.27 -7.40 3.71
CA VAL A 50 -7.01 -8.45 4.40
C VAL A 50 -8.12 -9.00 3.51
N ARG A 51 -8.94 -8.12 2.92
CA ARG A 51 -10.05 -8.52 2.05
C ARG A 51 -9.58 -9.34 0.86
N VAL A 52 -8.56 -8.86 0.15
CA VAL A 52 -8.04 -9.54 -1.04
C VAL A 52 -7.39 -10.86 -0.67
N SER A 53 -6.69 -10.94 0.47
CA SER A 53 -6.06 -12.18 0.92
C SER A 53 -7.10 -13.27 1.19
N VAL A 54 -8.20 -12.94 1.84
CA VAL A 54 -9.30 -13.89 2.06
C VAL A 54 -9.91 -14.33 0.72
N GLN A 55 -10.14 -13.39 -0.19
CA GLN A 55 -10.69 -13.70 -1.52
C GLN A 55 -9.76 -14.58 -2.35
N ARG A 56 -8.45 -14.28 -2.39
CA ARG A 56 -7.47 -15.07 -3.14
C ARG A 56 -7.38 -16.51 -2.65
N SER A 57 -7.55 -16.73 -1.36
CA SER A 57 -7.49 -18.06 -0.76
C SER A 57 -8.81 -18.82 -0.83
N ALA A 58 -9.85 -18.27 -1.47
CA ALA A 58 -11.22 -18.82 -1.47
C ALA A 58 -11.73 -19.06 -0.04
N GLY A 59 -11.40 -18.18 0.89
CA GLY A 59 -11.82 -18.26 2.28
C GLY A 59 -11.01 -19.24 3.14
N GLN A 60 -9.95 -19.86 2.62
CA GLN A 60 -9.10 -20.78 3.39
C GLN A 60 -8.27 -20.05 4.44
N ILE A 61 -7.87 -18.81 4.15
CA ILE A 61 -7.22 -17.95 5.11
C ILE A 61 -8.30 -17.10 5.79
N SER A 62 -8.33 -17.13 7.13
CA SER A 62 -9.27 -16.31 7.90
C SER A 62 -8.91 -14.83 7.86
N VAL A 63 -9.88 -13.99 8.19
CA VAL A 63 -9.63 -12.55 8.36
C VAL A 63 -8.55 -12.31 9.41
N ALA A 64 -8.61 -13.02 10.53
CA ALA A 64 -7.62 -12.88 11.60
C ALA A 64 -6.22 -13.28 11.13
N ASP A 65 -6.10 -14.39 10.38
CA ASP A 65 -4.81 -14.84 9.87
C ASP A 65 -4.22 -13.82 8.88
N ALA A 66 -5.04 -13.28 7.99
CA ALA A 66 -4.59 -12.26 7.05
C ALA A 66 -4.11 -11.00 7.77
N ALA A 67 -4.82 -10.58 8.81
CA ALA A 67 -4.43 -9.43 9.63
C ALA A 67 -3.10 -9.69 10.35
N ASP A 68 -2.89 -10.90 10.86
CA ASP A 68 -1.64 -11.28 11.54
C ASP A 68 -0.46 -11.29 10.55
N VAL A 69 -0.68 -11.79 9.33
CA VAL A 69 0.35 -11.75 8.29
C VAL A 69 0.76 -10.31 7.99
N LEU A 70 -0.21 -9.43 7.83
CA LEU A 70 0.06 -8.01 7.57
C LEU A 70 0.85 -7.37 8.70
N ALA A 71 0.47 -7.64 9.95
CA ALA A 71 1.20 -7.14 11.11
C ALA A 71 2.66 -7.64 11.12
N GLY A 72 2.89 -8.89 10.76
CA GLY A 72 4.23 -9.46 10.63
C GLY A 72 5.06 -8.79 9.53
N MET A 73 4.43 -8.47 8.39
CA MET A 73 5.08 -7.75 7.30
C MET A 73 5.60 -6.38 7.77
N PHE A 74 4.76 -5.62 8.46
CA PHE A 74 5.18 -4.31 8.97
C PHE A 74 6.22 -4.43 10.08
N ALA A 75 6.09 -5.42 10.97
CA ALA A 75 7.08 -5.68 12.01
C ALA A 75 8.47 -5.97 11.42
N ALA A 76 8.53 -6.65 10.27
CA ALA A 76 9.79 -6.93 9.59
C ALA A 76 10.50 -5.67 9.10
N LEU A 77 9.79 -4.57 8.88
CA LEU A 77 10.40 -3.28 8.52
C LEU A 77 11.01 -2.55 9.73
N GLY A 78 10.64 -2.94 10.94
CA GLY A 78 11.15 -2.33 12.16
C GLY A 78 10.86 -0.82 12.22
N ASN A 79 11.89 -0.03 12.52
CA ASN A 79 11.77 1.43 12.62
C ASN A 79 11.60 2.14 11.27
N ARG A 80 11.61 1.41 10.16
CA ARG A 80 11.31 1.96 8.83
C ARG A 80 9.80 1.99 8.54
N HIS A 81 8.99 1.43 9.42
CA HIS A 81 7.53 1.42 9.30
C HIS A 81 6.91 2.49 10.21
N GLU A 82 5.90 3.18 9.69
CA GLU A 82 5.08 4.12 10.44
C GLU A 82 3.62 3.94 10.03
N PHE A 83 2.73 3.84 11.01
CA PHE A 83 1.29 3.80 10.76
C PHE A 83 0.72 5.22 10.74
N LEU A 84 -0.04 5.54 9.69
CA LEU A 84 -0.75 6.81 9.58
C LEU A 84 -2.23 6.61 9.89
N PRO A 85 -2.74 7.19 10.99
CA PRO A 85 -4.19 7.28 11.18
C PRO A 85 -4.80 8.05 10.01
N ASP A 86 -5.96 7.61 9.55
CA ASP A 86 -6.66 8.27 8.46
C ASP A 86 -7.90 8.95 9.01
N ASN A 87 -7.79 10.23 9.30
CA ASN A 87 -8.91 11.08 9.72
C ASN A 87 -9.31 12.07 8.62
N GLN A 88 -8.89 11.82 7.39
CA GLN A 88 -9.16 12.69 6.25
C GLN A 88 -10.60 12.50 5.78
N PRO A 89 -11.39 13.59 5.67
CA PRO A 89 -12.77 13.48 5.20
C PRO A 89 -12.82 13.19 3.70
N ALA A 90 -13.94 12.58 3.27
CA ALA A 90 -14.17 12.27 1.85
C ALA A 90 -14.66 13.50 1.11
N LYS A 91 -13.76 14.45 0.85
CA LYS A 91 -14.06 15.69 0.12
C LYS A 91 -12.80 16.25 -0.53
N GLY A 92 -12.96 17.25 -1.38
CA GLY A 92 -11.82 17.91 -2.01
C GLY A 92 -11.13 17.05 -3.05
N PHE A 93 -11.88 16.21 -3.74
CA PHE A 93 -11.33 15.33 -4.77
C PHE A 93 -10.75 16.13 -5.92
N PRO A 94 -9.59 15.71 -6.47
CA PRO A 94 -8.98 16.40 -7.61
C PRO A 94 -9.80 16.23 -8.89
N PRO A 95 -9.60 17.11 -9.90
CA PRO A 95 -10.38 17.05 -11.16
C PRO A 95 -10.29 15.72 -11.91
N TRP A 96 -9.20 14.97 -11.75
CA TRP A 96 -9.06 13.66 -12.40
C TRP A 96 -9.90 12.55 -11.76
N CYS A 97 -10.39 12.77 -10.52
CA CYS A 97 -11.25 11.81 -9.84
C CYS A 97 -12.70 12.00 -10.30
N ARG A 98 -13.12 11.22 -11.29
CA ARG A 98 -14.45 11.30 -11.90
C ARG A 98 -15.26 10.04 -11.73
N LEU A 99 -14.61 8.89 -11.56
CA LEU A 99 -15.24 7.59 -11.49
C LEU A 99 -15.21 7.06 -10.07
N ALA A 100 -16.20 6.25 -9.70
CA ALA A 100 -16.27 5.63 -8.38
C ALA A 100 -14.98 4.86 -8.07
N ALA A 101 -14.40 4.17 -9.05
CA ALA A 101 -13.18 3.39 -8.86
C ALA A 101 -11.95 4.25 -8.54
N GLN A 102 -12.00 5.56 -8.81
CA GLN A 102 -10.88 6.48 -8.57
C GLN A 102 -10.93 7.13 -7.18
N THR A 103 -12.02 6.98 -6.44
CA THR A 103 -12.21 7.70 -5.17
C THR A 103 -11.21 7.27 -4.11
N THR A 104 -10.95 5.97 -3.96
CA THR A 104 -9.95 5.46 -3.02
C THR A 104 -8.55 5.92 -3.40
N ASP A 105 -8.20 5.87 -4.68
CA ASP A 105 -6.90 6.31 -5.18
C ASP A 105 -6.65 7.79 -4.88
N ALA A 106 -7.67 8.62 -5.13
CA ALA A 106 -7.59 10.06 -4.86
C ALA A 106 -7.44 10.34 -3.37
N HIS A 107 -8.19 9.62 -2.54
CA HIS A 107 -8.11 9.75 -1.08
C HIS A 107 -6.72 9.40 -0.57
N LEU A 108 -6.17 8.28 -1.00
CA LEU A 108 -4.83 7.84 -0.57
C LEU A 108 -3.75 8.77 -1.09
N ARG A 109 -3.90 9.29 -2.31
CA ARG A 109 -2.97 10.27 -2.86
C ARG A 109 -2.94 11.54 -2.01
N GLN A 110 -4.10 12.03 -1.59
CA GLN A 110 -4.22 13.19 -0.70
C GLN A 110 -3.62 12.91 0.67
N LEU A 111 -3.86 11.72 1.23
CA LEU A 111 -3.28 11.31 2.52
C LEU A 111 -1.75 11.31 2.45
N ALA A 112 -1.18 10.71 1.40
CA ALA A 112 0.26 10.71 1.18
C ALA A 112 0.80 12.14 1.08
N ASP A 113 0.18 12.98 0.25
CA ASP A 113 0.62 14.37 0.06
C ASP A 113 0.63 15.15 1.37
N SER A 114 -0.38 14.96 2.23
CA SER A 114 -0.47 15.67 3.52
C SER A 114 0.62 15.27 4.51
N HIS A 115 1.31 14.15 4.28
CA HIS A 115 2.41 13.67 5.12
C HIS A 115 3.77 13.76 4.42
N GLY A 116 3.85 14.47 3.30
CA GLY A 116 5.11 14.59 2.55
C GLY A 116 5.58 13.27 1.98
N ALA A 117 4.65 12.36 1.67
CA ALA A 117 4.92 11.03 1.17
C ALA A 117 4.49 10.87 -0.29
N LYS A 118 4.99 9.81 -0.93
CA LYS A 118 4.50 9.34 -2.23
C LYS A 118 3.57 8.15 -2.01
N LEU A 119 2.47 8.11 -2.75
CA LEU A 119 1.66 6.89 -2.82
C LEU A 119 2.39 5.90 -3.72
N ALA A 120 2.89 4.81 -3.13
CA ALA A 120 3.54 3.73 -3.88
C ALA A 120 2.50 2.71 -4.31
N THR A 121 2.39 2.47 -5.60
CA THR A 121 1.33 1.65 -6.19
C THR A 121 1.88 0.85 -7.38
N LEU A 122 1.16 -0.20 -7.75
CA LEU A 122 1.39 -0.92 -9.01
C LEU A 122 0.49 -0.39 -10.14
N ASP A 123 -0.43 0.50 -9.83
CA ASP A 123 -1.39 1.06 -10.81
C ASP A 123 -0.78 2.26 -11.53
N HIS A 124 -0.62 2.12 -12.83
CA HIS A 124 -0.08 3.18 -13.69
C HIS A 124 -1.05 4.33 -13.94
N ALA A 125 -2.32 4.16 -13.60
CA ALA A 125 -3.38 5.13 -13.93
C ALA A 125 -3.59 6.21 -12.85
N ILE A 126 -2.89 6.14 -11.72
CA ILE A 126 -3.06 7.13 -10.64
C ILE A 126 -2.13 8.32 -10.89
N PRO A 127 -2.68 9.51 -11.22
CA PRO A 127 -1.83 10.68 -11.49
C PRO A 127 -0.96 11.05 -10.30
N GLY A 128 0.34 11.25 -10.56
CA GLY A 128 1.29 11.69 -9.56
C GLY A 128 1.71 10.65 -8.52
N ALA A 129 1.24 9.41 -8.61
CA ALA A 129 1.69 8.34 -7.74
C ALA A 129 3.07 7.84 -8.15
N PHE A 130 3.76 7.20 -7.21
CA PHE A 130 5.01 6.49 -7.49
C PHE A 130 4.68 5.06 -7.90
N VAL A 131 4.97 4.71 -9.15
CA VAL A 131 4.73 3.33 -9.62
C VAL A 131 5.96 2.48 -9.30
N VAL A 132 5.74 1.41 -8.52
CA VAL A 132 6.82 0.51 -8.14
C VAL A 132 7.38 -0.17 -9.38
N PRO A 133 8.72 -0.17 -9.59
CA PRO A 133 9.32 -0.81 -10.76
C PRO A 133 9.13 -2.32 -10.75
N VAL A 134 8.54 -2.88 -11.81
CA VAL A 134 8.27 -4.31 -11.94
C VAL A 134 8.83 -4.93 -13.23
N GLY A 135 9.56 -4.11 -14.02
CA GLY A 135 10.12 -4.55 -15.29
C GLY A 135 11.55 -4.98 -15.27
#